data_a66d450e49bd0aea2bc7a051ba53b0e8
#
_entry.id   a66d450e49bd0aea2bc7a051ba53b0e8
#
_cell.length_a   1.000
_cell.length_b   1.000
_cell.length_c   1.000
_cell.angle_alpha   90.00
_cell.angle_beta   90.00
_cell.angle_gamma   90.00
#
_symmetry.space_group_name_H-M   'P 1'
#
loop_
_entity.id
_entity.type
_entity.pdbx_description
1 polymer ?
#
loop_
_entity_poly.entity_id
_entity_poly.type
_entity_poly.pdbx_seq_one_letter_code
_entity_poly.pdbx_strand_id
1 'polypeptide(L)' 'KTISFKPEYSHQYVMLIDGKIELNGNEMHPHDAARIAGEKSLSMIALTDCHVVWWDLQSND' A
#
# COMPACT_ATOMS: atom_id res chain seq x y z
N LYS A 1 4.98 5.54 12.17
CA LYS A 1 4.99 6.65 11.23
C LYS A 1 3.89 6.48 10.20
N THR A 2 3.09 7.51 10.01
CA THR A 2 1.95 7.48 9.10
C THR A 2 2.31 8.19 7.80
N ILE A 3 1.98 7.55 6.67
CA ILE A 3 2.17 8.12 5.35
C ILE A 3 0.79 8.13 4.67
N SER A 4 0.39 9.29 4.18
CA SER A 4 -0.85 9.44 3.44
C SER A 4 -0.55 9.97 2.05
N PHE A 5 -1.19 9.42 1.03
CA PHE A 5 -0.97 9.89 -0.33
C PHE A 5 -2.19 9.63 -1.20
N LYS A 6 -2.27 10.37 -2.30
CA LYS A 6 -3.35 10.23 -3.27
C LYS A 6 -2.81 9.49 -4.49
N PRO A 7 -3.40 8.33 -4.84
CA PRO A 7 -2.97 7.61 -6.03
C PRO A 7 -3.24 8.42 -7.29
N GLU A 8 -2.32 8.38 -8.22
CA GLU A 8 -2.48 9.04 -9.51
C GLU A 8 -3.32 8.22 -10.46
N TYR A 9 -3.21 6.90 -10.36
CA TYR A 9 -3.96 5.97 -11.21
C TYR A 9 -5.00 5.21 -10.40
N SER A 10 -5.88 4.52 -11.10
CA SER A 10 -7.00 3.83 -10.46
C SER A 10 -6.63 2.51 -9.81
N HIS A 11 -5.45 1.98 -10.09
CA HIS A 11 -5.00 0.70 -9.55
C HIS A 11 -3.63 0.83 -8.90
N GLN A 12 -3.47 0.23 -7.74
CA GLN A 12 -2.20 0.17 -7.04
C GLN A 12 -1.92 -1.26 -6.57
N TYR A 13 -0.64 -1.57 -6.47
CA TYR A 13 -0.19 -2.84 -5.95
C TYR A 13 0.88 -2.57 -4.90
N VAL A 14 0.71 -3.13 -3.72
CA VAL A 14 1.62 -2.95 -2.59
C VAL A 14 2.08 -4.30 -2.11
N MET A 15 3.38 -4.48 -1.95
CA MET A 15 3.95 -5.71 -1.40
C MET A 15 4.84 -5.36 -0.22
N LEU A 16 4.59 -6.00 0.91
CA LEU A 16 5.40 -5.84 2.10
C LEU A 16 6.50 -6.90 2.09
N ILE A 17 7.75 -6.44 2.06
CA ILE A 17 8.90 -7.34 2.05
C ILE A 17 9.29 -7.70 3.47
N ASP A 18 9.28 -6.73 4.37
CA ASP A 18 9.78 -6.92 5.73
C ASP A 18 9.06 -5.96 6.67
N GLY A 19 8.94 -6.35 7.93
CA GLY A 19 8.28 -5.54 8.95
C GLY A 19 6.77 -5.71 8.98
N LYS A 20 6.08 -4.73 9.56
CA LYS A 20 4.62 -4.71 9.63
C LYS A 20 4.10 -3.33 9.29
N ILE A 21 3.04 -3.28 8.52
CA ILE A 21 2.35 -2.04 8.22
C ILE A 21 0.84 -2.24 8.38
N GLU A 22 0.14 -1.11 8.46
CA GLU A 22 -1.32 -1.09 8.38
C GLU A 22 -1.69 -0.24 7.18
N LEU A 23 -2.37 -0.84 6.21
CA LEU A 23 -2.77 -0.18 4.98
C LEU A 23 -4.28 -0.02 4.97
N ASN A 24 -4.75 1.22 5.01
CA ASN A 24 -6.18 1.55 5.07
C ASN A 24 -6.92 0.74 6.15
N GLY A 25 -6.30 0.59 7.33
CA GLY A 25 -6.90 -0.13 8.43
C GLY A 25 -6.68 -1.63 8.44
N ASN A 26 -5.95 -2.16 7.46
CA ASN A 26 -5.70 -3.60 7.37
C ASN A 26 -4.22 -3.89 7.63
N GLU A 27 -3.94 -4.75 8.60
CA GLU A 27 -2.57 -5.11 8.94
C GLU A 27 -1.98 -6.04 7.89
N MET A 28 -0.76 -5.73 7.45
CA MET A 28 -0.01 -6.57 6.53
C MET A 28 1.24 -7.12 7.22
N HIS A 29 1.59 -8.34 6.88
CA HIS A 29 2.76 -9.05 7.40
C HIS A 29 3.77 -9.27 6.27
N PRO A 30 5.02 -9.67 6.59
CA PRO A 30 6.02 -9.91 5.55
C PRO A 30 5.50 -10.87 4.48
N HIS A 31 5.76 -10.53 3.23
CA HIS A 31 5.36 -11.27 2.03
C HIS A 31 3.87 -11.14 1.68
N ASP A 32 3.11 -10.36 2.43
CA ASP A 32 1.75 -10.04 2.05
C ASP A 32 1.75 -9.01 0.92
N ALA A 33 0.76 -9.13 0.05
CA ALA A 33 0.55 -8.19 -1.02
C ALA A 33 -0.89 -7.73 -1.03
N ALA A 34 -1.11 -6.48 -1.43
CA ALA A 34 -2.44 -5.91 -1.52
C ALA A 34 -2.64 -5.29 -2.90
N ARG A 35 -3.81 -5.54 -3.47
CA ARG A 35 -4.22 -4.90 -4.72
C ARG A 35 -5.34 -3.92 -4.40
N ILE A 36 -5.16 -2.68 -4.83
CA ILE A 36 -6.07 -1.60 -4.51
C ILE A 36 -6.66 -1.06 -5.80
N ALA A 37 -7.96 -0.83 -5.80
CA ALA A 37 -8.64 -0.27 -6.97
C ALA A 37 -9.71 0.72 -6.52
N GLY A 38 -9.77 1.88 -7.18
CA GLY A 38 -10.82 2.85 -6.96
C GLY A 38 -10.71 3.68 -5.70
N GLU A 39 -9.60 3.62 -4.98
CA GLU A 39 -9.41 4.42 -3.78
C GLU A 39 -8.94 5.83 -4.14
N LYS A 40 -9.53 6.83 -3.49
CA LYS A 40 -9.17 8.22 -3.72
C LYS A 40 -7.96 8.65 -2.91
N SER A 41 -7.71 7.98 -1.80
CA SER A 41 -6.55 8.24 -0.96
C SER A 41 -6.16 6.97 -0.24
N LEU A 42 -4.89 6.87 0.10
CA LEU A 42 -4.35 5.71 0.79
C LEU A 42 -3.62 6.17 2.04
N SER A 43 -3.77 5.42 3.11
CA SER A 43 -3.09 5.67 4.37
C SER A 43 -2.29 4.43 4.75
N MET A 44 -1.01 4.63 5.02
CA MET A 44 -0.11 3.56 5.43
C MET A 44 0.54 3.93 6.75
N ILE A 45 0.48 3.05 7.72
CA ILE A 45 1.11 3.24 9.02
C ILE A 45 2.16 2.17 9.19
N ALA A 46 3.42 2.59 9.35
CA ALA A 46 4.50 1.66 9.64
C ALA A 46 4.46 1.32 11.13
N LEU A 47 4.19 0.06 11.44
CA LEU A 47 4.12 -0.42 12.82
C LEU A 47 5.50 -0.80 13.35
N THR A 48 6.40 -1.17 12.44
CA THR A 48 7.81 -1.46 12.74
C THR A 48 8.65 -0.88 11.62
N ASP A 49 9.97 -1.01 11.70
CA ASP A 49 10.82 -0.78 10.55
C ASP A 49 10.38 -1.73 9.44
N CYS A 50 10.15 -1.21 8.25
CA CYS A 50 9.59 -2.02 7.18
C CYS A 50 10.18 -1.66 5.82
N HIS A 51 10.04 -2.59 4.89
CA HIS A 51 10.47 -2.42 3.52
C HIS A 51 9.26 -2.75 2.63
N VAL A 52 8.80 -1.76 1.88
CA VAL A 52 7.57 -1.88 1.08
C VAL A 52 7.89 -1.56 -0.37
N VAL A 53 7.35 -2.34 -1.29
CA VAL A 53 7.42 -2.07 -2.72
C VAL A 53 6.03 -1.64 -3.15
N TRP A 54 5.98 -0.58 -3.96
CA TRP A 54 4.74 0.06 -4.35
C TRP A 54 4.70 0.29 -5.86
N TRP A 55 3.56 -0.03 -6.46
CA TRP A 55 3.31 0.28 -7.87
C TRP A 55 2.00 1.06 -8.00
N ASP A 56 2.03 2.11 -8.79
CA ASP A 56 0.83 2.86 -9.17
C ASP A 56 0.58 2.54 -10.64
N LEU A 57 -0.47 1.77 -10.90
CA LEU A 57 -0.68 1.14 -12.20
C LEU A 57 -1.75 1.87 -12.99
N GLN A 58 -1.41 2.22 -14.22
CA GLN A 58 -2.36 2.83 -15.13
C GLN A 58 -3.29 1.76 -15.71
N SER A 59 -4.59 2.08 -15.70
CA SER A 59 -5.57 1.19 -16.32
C SER A 59 -5.50 1.33 -17.84
N ASN A 60 -5.55 0.21 -18.54
CA ASN A 60 -5.54 0.16 -19.99
C ASN A 60 -6.90 -0.10 -20.61
N ASP A 61 -7.93 0.20 -19.91
CA ASP A 61 -9.30 -0.03 -20.38
C ASP A 61 -9.73 0.95 -21.48
#